data_7aff834867d5e0a38174cfb0a07a0fdb
#
_entry.id   7aff834867d5e0a38174cfb0a07a0fdb
#
_cell.length_a   1.000
_cell.length_b   1.000
_cell.length_c   1.000
_cell.angle_alpha   90.00
_cell.angle_beta   90.00
_cell.angle_gamma   90.00
#
_symmetry.space_group_name_H-M   'P 1'
#
loop_
_entity.id
_entity.type
_entity.pdbx_description
1 polymer ?
#
loop_
_entity_poly.entity_id
_entity_poly.type
_entity_poly.pdbx_seq_one_letter_code
_entity_poly.pdbx_strand_id
1 'polypeptide(L)' 'MRLAGIQQFFKERRLPFQYWEDDDCGSIEFDHRGLHYHIWEFPEPERGAQSNVRIAGRSEEFGDNYEEVILEILKTWEEF' A
#
# COMPACT_ATOMS: atom_id res chain seq x y z
N MET A 1 10.15 0.78 10.92
CA MET A 1 9.46 0.14 9.81
C MET A 1 8.14 0.85 9.54
N ARG A 2 7.96 1.32 8.35
CA ARG A 2 6.75 2.05 7.97
C ARG A 2 5.76 1.10 7.26
N LEU A 3 4.51 1.52 7.17
CA LEU A 3 3.44 0.70 6.56
C LEU A 3 3.36 -0.69 7.22
N ALA A 4 3.59 -0.74 8.52
CA ALA A 4 3.74 -1.99 9.25
C ALA A 4 2.50 -2.88 9.17
N GLY A 5 1.32 -2.30 9.27
CA GLY A 5 0.07 -3.06 9.19
C GLY A 5 -0.14 -3.66 7.82
N ILE A 6 0.21 -2.90 6.78
CA ILE A 6 0.08 -3.39 5.40
C ILE A 6 1.10 -4.48 5.14
N GLN A 7 2.35 -4.30 5.59
CA GLN A 7 3.35 -5.35 5.44
C GLN A 7 2.92 -6.63 6.16
N GLN A 8 2.37 -6.49 7.37
CA GLN A 8 1.90 -7.64 8.12
C GLN A 8 0.79 -8.38 7.38
N PHE A 9 -0.12 -7.63 6.76
CA PHE A 9 -1.19 -8.22 5.96
C PHE A 9 -0.62 -9.14 4.87
N PHE A 10 0.38 -8.67 4.13
CA PHE A 10 0.99 -9.48 3.08
C PHE A 10 1.76 -10.67 3.65
N LYS A 11 2.50 -10.46 4.75
CA LYS A 11 3.26 -11.54 5.37
C LYS A 11 2.39 -12.66 5.90
N GLU A 12 1.27 -12.33 6.50
CA GLU A 12 0.33 -13.32 7.03
C GLU A 12 -0.26 -14.17 5.93
N ARG A 13 -0.41 -13.60 4.74
CA ARG A 13 -0.97 -14.32 3.59
C ARG A 13 0.09 -14.91 2.69
N ARG A 14 1.37 -14.73 3.06
CA ARG A 14 2.51 -15.23 2.28
C ARG A 14 2.53 -14.69 0.86
N LEU A 15 2.17 -13.41 0.72
CA LEU A 15 2.17 -12.74 -0.57
C LEU A 15 3.47 -11.99 -0.78
N PRO A 16 4.11 -12.14 -1.93
CA PRO A 16 5.34 -11.41 -2.19
C PRO A 16 5.07 -9.92 -2.40
N PHE A 17 5.95 -9.10 -1.88
CA PHE A 17 5.91 -7.66 -2.09
C PHE A 17 7.32 -7.10 -1.95
N GLN A 18 7.51 -5.88 -2.47
CA GLN A 18 8.77 -5.17 -2.34
C GLN A 18 8.52 -3.98 -1.42
N TYR A 19 9.44 -3.77 -0.49
CA TYR A 19 9.35 -2.66 0.45
C TYR A 19 10.69 -1.94 0.51
N TRP A 20 10.65 -0.61 0.49
CA TRP A 20 11.84 0.20 0.73
C TRP A 20 11.45 1.51 1.40
N GLU A 21 12.43 2.19 1.96
CA GLU A 21 12.24 3.50 2.60
C GLU A 21 13.20 4.49 1.96
N ASP A 22 12.71 5.71 1.76
CA ASP A 22 13.49 6.80 1.20
C ASP A 22 12.99 8.09 1.85
N ASP A 23 13.91 8.86 2.47
CA ASP A 23 13.57 10.09 3.18
C ASP A 23 12.43 9.90 4.18
N ASP A 24 12.50 8.80 4.95
CA ASP A 24 11.52 8.44 5.96
C ASP A 24 10.12 8.16 5.39
N CYS A 25 10.02 7.90 4.10
CA CYS A 25 8.78 7.50 3.45
C CYS A 25 8.85 6.02 3.09
N GLY A 26 7.84 5.26 3.44
CA GLY A 26 7.75 3.86 3.07
C GLY A 26 7.12 3.70 1.70
N SER A 27 7.57 2.71 0.96
CA SER A 27 7.02 2.38 -0.35
C SER A 27 6.84 0.88 -0.46
N ILE A 28 5.69 0.47 -0.96
CA ILE A 28 5.39 -0.94 -1.21
C ILE A 28 4.95 -1.08 -2.66
N GLU A 29 5.45 -2.13 -3.34
CA GLU A 29 4.97 -2.51 -4.65
C GLU A 29 4.73 -4.00 -4.68
N PHE A 30 3.67 -4.40 -5.35
CA PHE A 30 3.31 -5.81 -5.46
C PHE A 30 2.46 -6.04 -6.69
N ASP A 31 2.38 -7.31 -7.12
CA ASP A 31 1.53 -7.71 -8.23
C ASP A 31 0.38 -8.56 -7.73
N HIS A 32 -0.76 -8.43 -8.37
CA HIS A 32 -1.93 -9.23 -8.05
C HIS A 32 -2.74 -9.45 -9.33
N ARG A 33 -2.92 -10.70 -9.70
CA ARG A 33 -3.69 -11.09 -10.89
C ARG A 33 -3.21 -10.40 -12.17
N GLY A 34 -1.89 -10.29 -12.30
CA GLY A 34 -1.28 -9.70 -13.49
C GLY A 34 -1.26 -8.18 -13.52
N LEU A 35 -1.74 -7.54 -12.47
CA LEU A 35 -1.73 -6.09 -12.36
C LEU A 35 -0.71 -5.65 -11.31
N HIS A 36 -0.09 -4.52 -11.54
CA HIS A 36 0.95 -4.00 -10.66
C HIS A 36 0.37 -2.87 -9.79
N TYR A 37 0.62 -2.96 -8.48
CA TYR A 37 0.10 -2.00 -7.52
C TYR A 37 1.22 -1.38 -6.71
N HIS A 38 0.98 -0.16 -6.23
CA HIS A 38 1.93 0.54 -5.39
C HIS A 38 1.23 1.24 -4.24
N ILE A 39 1.98 1.47 -3.15
CA ILE A 39 1.55 2.27 -2.02
C ILE A 39 2.76 3.11 -1.63
N TRP A 40 2.70 4.42 -1.82
CA TRP A 40 3.82 5.32 -1.58
C TRP A 40 3.41 6.38 -0.57
N GLU A 41 4.07 6.42 0.57
CA GLU A 41 3.82 7.46 1.57
C GLU A 41 4.33 8.80 1.10
N PHE A 42 3.60 9.87 1.44
CA PHE A 42 4.04 11.22 1.14
C PHE A 42 5.10 11.67 2.15
N PRO A 43 6.05 12.54 1.72
CA PRO A 43 7.05 13.07 2.66
C PRO A 43 6.42 14.10 3.62
N GLU A 44 7.02 14.21 4.80
CA GLU A 44 6.61 15.22 5.76
C GLU A 44 6.85 16.63 5.18
N PRO A 45 6.00 17.64 5.48
CA PRO A 45 4.89 17.58 6.46
C PRO A 45 3.57 17.05 5.89
N GLU A 46 3.53 16.67 4.63
CA GLU A 46 2.32 16.12 4.06
C GLU A 46 2.05 14.76 4.66
N ARG A 47 0.79 14.49 4.97
CA ARG A 47 0.38 13.21 5.51
C ARG A 47 -0.49 12.48 4.51
N GLY A 48 -0.24 11.19 4.38
CA GLY A 48 -1.02 10.38 3.48
C GLY A 48 -0.15 9.55 2.58
N ALA A 49 -0.77 9.01 1.55
CA ALA A 49 -0.08 8.14 0.60
C ALA A 49 -0.78 8.17 -0.74
N GLN A 50 -0.04 7.79 -1.77
CA GLN A 50 -0.57 7.60 -3.10
C GLN A 50 -0.64 6.12 -3.39
N SER A 51 -1.74 5.65 -3.95
CA SER A 51 -1.90 4.23 -4.25
C SER A 51 -2.94 4.02 -5.33
N ASN A 52 -2.76 2.94 -6.08
CA ASN A 52 -3.72 2.52 -7.11
C ASN A 52 -4.46 1.24 -6.72
N VAL A 53 -4.58 0.96 -5.41
CA VAL A 53 -5.21 -0.29 -4.97
C VAL A 53 -6.71 -0.34 -5.26
N ARG A 54 -7.37 0.80 -5.39
CA ARG A 54 -8.80 0.81 -5.68
C ARG A 54 -9.08 0.52 -7.16
N ILE A 55 -8.31 1.14 -8.04
CA ILE A 55 -8.42 0.92 -9.49
C ILE A 55 -7.00 0.87 -10.04
N ALA A 56 -6.58 -0.30 -10.53
CA ALA A 56 -5.19 -0.56 -10.89
C ALA A 56 -4.58 0.47 -11.85
N GLY A 57 -5.37 0.98 -12.78
CA GLY A 57 -4.86 1.94 -13.77
C GLY A 57 -4.92 3.39 -13.29
N ARG A 58 -5.29 3.63 -12.04
CA ARG A 58 -5.49 5.00 -11.56
C ARG A 58 -4.99 5.17 -10.13
N SER A 59 -3.98 6.02 -9.97
CA SER A 59 -3.49 6.39 -8.65
C SER A 59 -4.41 7.43 -8.03
N GLU A 60 -4.61 7.33 -6.72
CA GLU A 60 -5.35 8.33 -5.97
C GLU A 60 -4.61 8.63 -4.66
N GLU A 61 -4.93 9.76 -4.08
CA GLU A 61 -4.30 10.20 -2.84
C GLU A 61 -5.19 9.88 -1.66
N PHE A 62 -4.56 9.35 -0.59
CA PHE A 62 -5.24 9.04 0.66
C PHE A 62 -4.72 10.00 1.74
N GLY A 63 -5.58 10.35 2.68
CA GLY A 63 -5.23 11.27 3.75
C GLY A 63 -4.55 10.60 4.93
N ASP A 64 -4.67 11.20 6.11
CA ASP A 64 -3.99 10.74 7.33
C ASP A 64 -4.27 9.28 7.67
N ASN A 65 -5.45 8.78 7.34
CA ASN A 65 -5.85 7.42 7.66
C ASN A 65 -5.54 6.44 6.53
N TYR A 66 -4.55 6.75 5.72
CA TYR A 66 -4.25 5.97 4.51
C TYR A 66 -4.02 4.49 4.77
N GLU A 67 -3.29 4.16 5.82
CA GLU A 67 -2.98 2.75 6.09
C GLU A 67 -4.26 1.96 6.39
N GLU A 68 -5.12 2.53 7.21
CA GLU A 68 -6.38 1.91 7.56
C GLU A 68 -7.30 1.74 6.35
N VAL A 69 -7.43 2.80 5.55
CA VAL A 69 -8.28 2.77 4.36
C VAL A 69 -7.76 1.77 3.33
N ILE A 70 -6.46 1.78 3.09
CA ILE A 70 -5.86 0.84 2.13
C ILE A 70 -6.03 -0.60 2.60
N LEU A 71 -5.84 -0.87 3.89
CA LEU A 71 -6.08 -2.21 4.43
C LEU A 71 -7.51 -2.66 4.21
N GLU A 72 -8.48 -1.77 4.42
CA GLU A 72 -9.88 -2.11 4.17
C GLU A 72 -10.12 -2.49 2.72
N ILE A 73 -9.51 -1.75 1.80
CA ILE A 73 -9.63 -2.07 0.37
C ILE A 73 -9.03 -3.44 0.08
N LEU A 74 -7.82 -3.71 0.58
CA LEU A 74 -7.15 -4.98 0.35
C LEU A 74 -7.93 -6.16 0.93
N LYS A 75 -8.58 -5.95 2.06
CA LYS A 75 -9.39 -7.00 2.70
C LYS A 75 -10.63 -7.35 1.89
N THR A 76 -11.07 -6.47 0.99
CA THR A 76 -12.21 -6.78 0.12
C THR A 76 -11.81 -7.68 -1.04
N TRP A 77 -10.52 -7.83 -1.30
CA TRP A 77 -10.03 -8.74 -2.33
C TRP A 77 -10.12 -10.15 -1.78
N GLU A 78 -11.08 -10.91 -2.28
CA GLU A 78 -11.40 -12.20 -1.69
C GLU A 78 -10.32 -13.25 -1.83
N GLU A 79 -9.49 -13.13 -2.84
CA GLU A 79 -8.46 -14.12 -3.12
C GLU A 79 -7.11 -13.45 -3.32
N PHE A 80 -6.21 -13.87 -2.49
CA PHE A 80 -4.81 -13.54 -2.66
C PHE A 80 -4.02 -14.83 -2.89
#